data_d8a8318436fe4f62484e4fadfb95cef6
#
_entry.id   d8a8318436fe4f62484e4fadfb95cef6
#
_cell.length_a   1.000
_cell.length_b   1.000
_cell.length_c   1.000
_cell.angle_alpha   90.00
_cell.angle_beta   90.00
_cell.angle_gamma   90.00
#
_symmetry.space_group_name_H-M   'P 1'
#
loop_
_entity.id
_entity.type
_entity.pdbx_description
1 polymer ?
#
loop_
_entity_poly.entity_id
_entity_poly.type
_entity_poly.pdbx_seq_one_letter_code
_entity_poly.pdbx_strand_id
1 'polypeptide(L)'
;VHFTAEWCGPCAAVRRVVEQVCGELPAVTHVEIDMDANPDAARRLSVLSLPTTIVFDRDGTPRYRTHGVPKAADLRSALEPLLA
;
A
#
# COMPACT_ATOMS: atom_id res chain seq x y z
N VAL A 1 0.35 -2.82 2.32
CA VAL A 1 -0.17 -3.52 1.13
C VAL A 1 -0.48 -2.53 0.03
N HIS A 2 0.06 -2.73 -1.16
CA HIS A 2 -0.39 -1.95 -2.30
C HIS A 2 -0.81 -2.87 -3.45
N PHE A 3 -1.87 -2.45 -4.13
CA PHE A 3 -2.39 -3.16 -5.27
C PHE A 3 -1.81 -2.60 -6.56
N THR A 4 -1.45 -3.48 -7.48
CA THR A 4 -0.80 -3.13 -8.75
C THR A 4 -1.37 -3.98 -9.89
N ALA A 5 -0.99 -3.63 -11.12
CA ALA A 5 -1.22 -4.44 -12.32
C ALA A 5 -0.17 -4.08 -13.36
N GLU A 6 0.09 -4.98 -14.31
CA GLU A 6 1.07 -4.74 -15.36
C GLU A 6 0.74 -3.52 -16.22
N TRP A 7 -0.56 -3.28 -16.44
CA TRP A 7 -1.05 -2.17 -17.25
C TRP A 7 -1.10 -0.82 -16.50
N CYS A 8 -0.82 -0.83 -15.19
CA CYS A 8 -0.90 0.36 -14.35
C CYS A 8 0.43 1.10 -14.35
N GLY A 9 0.56 2.16 -15.14
CA GLY A 9 1.77 2.98 -15.20
C GLY A 9 2.15 3.62 -13.86
N PRO A 10 1.19 4.30 -13.17
CA PRO A 10 1.49 4.94 -11.86
C PRO A 10 1.89 3.96 -10.76
N CYS A 11 1.57 2.68 -10.89
CA CYS A 11 1.90 1.69 -9.86
C CYS A 11 3.41 1.54 -9.64
N ALA A 12 4.23 1.76 -10.66
CA ALA A 12 5.69 1.73 -10.50
C ALA A 12 6.17 2.88 -9.59
N ALA A 13 5.55 4.05 -9.69
CA ALA A 13 5.87 5.18 -8.82
C ALA A 13 5.46 4.91 -7.38
N VAL A 14 4.29 4.29 -7.17
CA VAL A 14 3.84 3.86 -5.84
C VAL A 14 4.83 2.89 -5.22
N ARG A 15 5.29 1.91 -5.99
CA ARG A 15 6.28 0.93 -5.53
C ARG A 15 7.53 1.61 -5.01
N ARG A 16 8.05 2.60 -5.73
CA ARG A 16 9.25 3.34 -5.30
C ARG A 16 9.05 4.06 -3.98
N VAL A 17 7.89 4.71 -3.80
CA VAL A 17 7.58 5.42 -2.57
C VAL A 17 7.45 4.45 -1.41
N VAL A 18 6.73 3.35 -1.60
CA VAL A 18 6.53 2.34 -0.56
C VAL A 18 7.85 1.68 -0.18
N GLU A 19 8.68 1.33 -1.15
CA GLU A 19 10.00 0.75 -0.88
C GLU A 19 10.90 1.72 -0.12
N GLN A 20 10.88 2.99 -0.48
CA GLN A 20 11.65 4.01 0.24
C GLN A 20 11.23 4.12 1.70
N VAL A 21 9.95 4.25 1.96
CA VAL A 21 9.42 4.41 3.32
C VAL A 21 9.62 3.14 4.13
N CYS A 22 9.34 1.97 3.56
CA CYS A 22 9.54 0.69 4.27
C CYS A 22 11.01 0.40 4.53
N GLY A 23 11.91 0.87 3.66
CA GLY A 23 13.35 0.78 3.89
C GLY A 23 13.81 1.59 5.08
N GLU A 24 13.12 2.69 5.38
CA GLU A 24 13.39 3.52 6.57
C GLU A 24 12.77 2.93 7.84
N LEU A 25 11.75 2.09 7.69
CA LEU A 25 10.97 1.53 8.80
C LEU A 25 10.98 0.00 8.74
N PRO A 26 12.06 -0.65 9.18
CA PRO A 26 12.24 -2.11 8.98
C PRO A 26 11.20 -2.98 9.68
N ALA A 27 10.45 -2.45 10.64
CA ALA A 27 9.35 -3.17 11.28
C ALA A 27 8.10 -3.28 10.39
N VAL A 28 8.06 -2.55 9.29
CA VAL A 28 6.93 -2.58 8.35
C VAL A 28 7.19 -3.62 7.27
N THR A 29 6.21 -4.48 7.06
CA THR A 29 6.25 -5.46 5.97
C THR A 29 5.49 -4.91 4.76
N HIS A 30 6.16 -4.88 3.61
CA HIS A 30 5.56 -4.43 2.36
C HIS A 30 5.08 -5.64 1.56
N VAL A 31 3.80 -5.62 1.17
CA VAL A 31 3.20 -6.66 0.33
C VAL A 31 2.62 -6.00 -0.92
N GLU A 32 3.04 -6.47 -2.08
CA GLU A 32 2.51 -6.04 -3.37
C GLU A 32 1.55 -7.11 -3.88
N ILE A 33 0.34 -6.71 -4.24
CA ILE A 33 -0.69 -7.63 -4.73
C ILE A 33 -1.08 -7.24 -6.15
N ASP A 34 -0.90 -8.17 -7.08
CA ASP A 34 -1.40 -8.00 -8.45
C ASP A 34 -2.91 -8.18 -8.44
N MET A 35 -3.64 -7.14 -8.82
CA MET A 35 -5.10 -7.13 -8.80
C MET A 35 -5.70 -8.15 -9.76
N ASP A 36 -5.10 -8.32 -10.93
CA ASP A 36 -5.61 -9.25 -11.95
C ASP A 36 -5.40 -10.71 -11.53
N ALA A 37 -4.33 -10.99 -10.82
CA ALA A 37 -4.05 -12.32 -10.29
C ALA A 37 -4.82 -12.63 -9.00
N ASN A 38 -5.29 -11.59 -8.29
CA ASN A 38 -5.94 -11.72 -6.99
C ASN A 38 -7.25 -10.92 -6.91
N PRO A 39 -8.23 -11.20 -7.78
CA PRO A 39 -9.46 -10.41 -7.82
C PRO A 39 -10.29 -10.52 -6.54
N ASP A 40 -10.21 -11.64 -5.83
CA ASP A 40 -10.93 -11.82 -4.57
C ASP A 40 -10.38 -10.92 -3.46
N ALA A 41 -9.06 -10.78 -3.38
CA ALA A 41 -8.43 -9.90 -2.42
C ALA A 41 -8.84 -8.44 -2.68
N ALA A 42 -8.85 -8.02 -3.94
CA ALA A 42 -9.29 -6.68 -4.31
C ALA A 42 -10.74 -6.43 -3.91
N ARG A 43 -11.62 -7.41 -4.13
CA ARG A 43 -13.03 -7.32 -3.75
C ARG A 43 -13.20 -7.20 -2.24
N ARG A 44 -12.51 -8.05 -1.48
CA ARG A 44 -12.59 -8.06 0.00
C ARG A 44 -12.17 -6.72 0.60
N LEU A 45 -11.19 -6.06 -0.01
CA LEU A 45 -10.66 -4.80 0.46
C LEU A 45 -11.29 -3.59 -0.24
N SER A 46 -12.31 -3.83 -1.07
CA SER A 46 -13.04 -2.78 -1.80
C SER A 46 -12.12 -1.93 -2.66
N VAL A 47 -11.16 -2.57 -3.32
CA VAL A 47 -10.25 -1.89 -4.25
C VAL A 47 -10.94 -1.79 -5.61
N LEU A 48 -11.29 -0.56 -6.00
CA LEU A 48 -12.02 -0.28 -7.22
C LEU A 48 -11.16 0.35 -8.31
N SER A 49 -9.99 0.83 -7.96
CA SER A 49 -9.10 1.50 -8.89
C SER A 49 -7.64 1.28 -8.50
N LEU A 50 -6.74 1.52 -9.43
CA LEU A 50 -5.30 1.45 -9.21
C LEU A 50 -4.65 2.80 -9.48
N PRO A 51 -3.58 3.12 -8.77
CA PRO A 51 -3.03 2.37 -7.64
C PRO A 51 -3.80 2.62 -6.35
N THR A 52 -3.86 1.63 -5.47
CA THR A 52 -4.44 1.73 -4.13
C THR A 52 -3.47 1.16 -3.12
N THR A 53 -3.22 1.90 -2.04
CA THR A 53 -2.35 1.47 -0.94
C THR A 53 -3.16 1.45 0.34
N ILE A 54 -3.05 0.36 1.10
CA ILE A 54 -3.74 0.17 2.37
C ILE A 54 -2.71 -0.18 3.44
N VAL A 55 -2.77 0.52 4.57
CA VAL A 55 -1.92 0.26 5.72
C VAL A 55 -2.75 -0.46 6.77
N PHE A 56 -2.26 -1.61 7.21
CA PHE A 56 -2.87 -2.41 8.27
C PHE A 56 -2.03 -2.33 9.54
N ASP A 57 -2.70 -2.35 10.70
CA ASP A 57 -2.00 -2.48 11.97
C ASP A 57 -1.65 -3.94 12.27
N ARG A 58 -1.09 -4.21 13.46
CA ARG A 58 -0.69 -5.56 13.88
C ARG A 58 -1.85 -6.54 13.93
N ASP A 59 -3.05 -6.04 14.19
CA ASP A 59 -4.25 -6.86 14.32
C ASP A 59 -4.91 -7.14 12.97
N GLY A 60 -4.35 -6.60 11.89
CA GLY A 60 -4.91 -6.73 10.55
C GLY A 60 -6.06 -5.76 10.28
N THR A 61 -6.20 -4.72 11.09
CA THR A 61 -7.23 -3.69 10.91
C THR A 61 -6.72 -2.62 9.94
N PRO A 62 -7.46 -2.28 8.88
CA PRO A 62 -7.08 -1.18 8.00
C PRO A 62 -7.10 0.15 8.74
N ARG A 63 -6.00 0.89 8.69
CA ARG A 63 -5.85 2.17 9.38
C ARG A 63 -5.72 3.35 8.43
N TYR A 64 -5.31 3.12 7.21
CA TYR A 64 -5.08 4.18 6.25
C TYR A 64 -5.23 3.62 4.85
N ARG A 65 -5.89 4.38 3.99
CA ARG A 65 -6.08 4.04 2.58
C ARG A 65 -5.78 5.27 1.73
N THR A 66 -5.02 5.09 0.68
CA THR A 66 -4.75 6.16 -0.26
C THR A 66 -4.88 5.64 -1.70
N HIS A 67 -5.31 6.53 -2.59
CA HIS A 67 -5.42 6.29 -4.01
C HIS A 67 -4.41 7.18 -4.74
N GLY A 68 -3.91 6.69 -5.88
CA GLY A 68 -2.88 7.41 -6.60
C GLY A 68 -1.50 7.22 -5.97
N VAL A 69 -0.53 8.06 -6.35
CA VAL A 69 0.83 7.98 -5.83
C VAL A 69 0.91 8.77 -4.53
N PRO A 70 1.13 8.10 -3.38
CA PRO A 70 1.23 8.82 -2.11
C PRO A 70 2.55 9.59 -2.02
N LYS A 71 2.54 10.65 -1.21
CA LYS A 71 3.79 11.32 -0.84
C LYS A 71 4.47 10.51 0.26
N ALA A 72 5.79 10.39 0.19
CA ALA A 72 6.55 9.63 1.19
C ALA A 72 6.29 10.13 2.62
N ALA A 73 6.18 11.44 2.81
CA ALA A 73 5.90 12.04 4.11
C ALA A 73 4.54 11.62 4.65
N ASP A 74 3.51 11.57 3.80
CA ASP A 74 2.16 11.18 4.21
C ASP A 74 2.11 9.69 4.59
N LEU A 75 2.76 8.84 3.81
CA LEU A 75 2.82 7.42 4.10
C LEU A 75 3.60 7.16 5.41
N ARG A 76 4.70 7.86 5.61
CA ARG A 76 5.50 7.77 6.83
C ARG A 76 4.68 8.18 8.05
N SER A 77 3.92 9.28 7.93
CA SER A 77 3.05 9.77 9.00
C SER A 77 1.92 8.78 9.34
N ALA A 78 1.44 8.03 8.37
CA ALA A 78 0.43 7.01 8.59
C ALA A 78 1.00 5.77 9.30
N LEU A 79 2.26 5.43 9.04
CA LEU A 79 2.91 4.23 9.57
C LEU A 79 3.48 4.42 10.99
N GLU A 80 4.07 5.57 11.26
CA GLU A 80 4.77 5.81 12.53
C GLU A 80 3.93 5.55 13.78
N PRO A 81 2.66 6.02 13.87
CA PRO A 81 1.84 5.73 15.05
C PRO A 81 1.56 4.25 15.27
N LEU A 82 1.61 3.44 14.22
CA LEU A 82 1.34 2.01 14.30
C LEU A 82 2.55 1.21 14.81
N LEU A 83 3.71 1.84 14.85
CA LEU A 83 4.96 1.24 15.31
C LEU A 83 5.26 1.55 16.78
N ALA A 84 4.48 2.43 17.36
CA ALA A 84 4.66 2.84 18.75
C ALA A 84 4.18 1.79 19.74
#